data_6afe0f4147bfcbb9379d4e4dcb6089d8
#
_entry.id   6afe0f4147bfcbb9379d4e4dcb6089d8
#
_cell.length_a   1.000
_cell.length_b   1.000
_cell.length_c   1.000
_cell.angle_alpha   90.00
_cell.angle_beta   90.00
_cell.angle_gamma   90.00
#
_symmetry.space_group_name_H-M   'P 1'
#
loop_
_entity.id
_entity.type
_entity.pdbx_description
1 polymer ?
#
loop_
_entity_poly.entity_id
_entity_poly.type
_entity_poly.pdbx_seq_one_letter_code
_entity_poly.pdbx_strand_id
1 'polypeptide(L)'
;MKWRDQWQLSFRNIFAAPVRSLLTVLGMSIGIGAILAVLTLGTAGRNQVRAEMTRLGIDRVWLTAARQEEPLMRGDGALLNRELKVAAAEQLTVPVKIAVGDKESETLLVGCDLACLQMAGFAVTQGKMIPVQEWKQGGNGILLGETLAAELGGGPGTLVSAGGMLFRCTGVLRMEDRASGLDWNRAAFVPLETLSDSAGSSLSQITLLTDDRLTPDELARNATRVLKRSRGVEAETLTLQVQS
;
A
#
# COMPACT_ATOMS: atom_id res chain seq x y z
N MET A 1 -51.49 37.26 10.74
CA MET A 1 -51.68 36.26 9.67
C MET A 1 -51.00 34.98 10.07
N LYS A 2 -51.71 33.88 10.26
CA LYS A 2 -51.18 32.62 10.75
C LYS A 2 -50.46 31.93 9.59
N TRP A 3 -49.29 31.39 9.85
CA TRP A 3 -48.41 30.66 8.89
C TRP A 3 -49.19 29.59 8.09
N ARG A 4 -50.23 29.04 8.67
CA ARG A 4 -51.13 28.06 8.04
C ARG A 4 -51.92 28.62 6.87
N ASP A 5 -52.32 29.89 6.92
CA ASP A 5 -53.11 30.52 5.86
C ASP A 5 -52.25 30.82 4.62
N GLN A 6 -50.97 31.10 4.82
CA GLN A 6 -50.01 31.28 3.71
C GLN A 6 -49.75 29.98 2.97
N TRP A 7 -49.62 28.86 3.68
CA TRP A 7 -49.46 27.55 3.05
C TRP A 7 -50.69 27.13 2.24
N GLN A 8 -51.87 27.34 2.75
CA GLN A 8 -53.12 27.00 2.04
C GLN A 8 -53.28 27.83 0.77
N LEU A 9 -52.97 29.13 0.79
CA LEU A 9 -52.99 30.02 -0.39
C LEU A 9 -51.93 29.60 -1.42
N SER A 10 -50.73 29.21 -1.00
CA SER A 10 -49.67 28.74 -1.89
C SER A 10 -50.06 27.45 -2.61
N PHE A 11 -50.59 26.45 -1.86
CA PHE A 11 -51.09 25.22 -2.47
C PHE A 11 -52.24 25.45 -3.46
N ARG A 12 -53.18 26.33 -3.15
CA ARG A 12 -54.31 26.63 -4.02
C ARG A 12 -53.86 27.31 -5.32
N ASN A 13 -52.84 28.17 -5.28
CA ASN A 13 -52.25 28.77 -6.44
C ASN A 13 -51.49 27.80 -7.36
N ILE A 14 -50.84 26.77 -6.78
CA ILE A 14 -50.17 25.71 -7.55
C ILE A 14 -51.17 24.91 -8.37
N PHE A 15 -52.35 24.62 -7.81
CA PHE A 15 -53.42 23.86 -8.49
C PHE A 15 -54.29 24.73 -9.40
N ALA A 16 -54.21 26.06 -9.30
CA ALA A 16 -54.94 26.99 -10.19
C ALA A 16 -54.34 27.07 -11.60
N ALA A 17 -53.02 26.72 -11.77
CA ALA A 17 -52.37 26.70 -13.07
C ALA A 17 -51.45 25.49 -13.18
N PRO A 18 -51.99 24.27 -13.31
CA PRO A 18 -51.23 23.00 -13.16
C PRO A 18 -50.13 22.86 -14.19
N VAL A 19 -50.33 23.29 -15.42
CA VAL A 19 -49.31 23.20 -16.50
C VAL A 19 -48.10 24.07 -16.20
N ARG A 20 -48.31 25.31 -15.68
CA ARG A 20 -47.23 26.22 -15.34
C ARG A 20 -46.42 25.69 -14.16
N SER A 21 -47.10 25.20 -13.14
CA SER A 21 -46.45 24.61 -11.95
C SER A 21 -45.66 23.36 -12.30
N LEU A 22 -46.22 22.49 -13.15
CA LEU A 22 -45.53 21.27 -13.62
C LEU A 22 -44.26 21.62 -14.40
N LEU A 23 -44.34 22.58 -15.35
CA LEU A 23 -43.18 23.00 -16.13
C LEU A 23 -42.08 23.61 -15.26
N THR A 24 -42.45 24.40 -14.23
CA THR A 24 -41.49 25.00 -13.31
C THR A 24 -40.79 23.94 -12.46
N VAL A 25 -41.55 22.99 -11.90
CA VAL A 25 -40.98 21.87 -11.12
C VAL A 25 -40.10 20.99 -11.99
N LEU A 26 -40.53 20.70 -13.22
CA LEU A 26 -39.76 19.87 -14.16
C LEU A 26 -38.45 20.55 -14.54
N GLY A 27 -38.45 21.85 -14.83
CA GLY A 27 -37.25 22.62 -15.11
C GLY A 27 -36.27 22.63 -13.93
N MET A 28 -36.79 22.83 -12.71
CA MET A 28 -36.00 22.80 -11.49
C MET A 28 -35.38 21.40 -11.22
N SER A 29 -36.21 20.37 -11.40
CA SER A 29 -35.74 18.97 -11.20
C SER A 29 -34.66 18.58 -12.19
N ILE A 30 -34.81 18.98 -13.46
CA ILE A 30 -33.77 18.74 -14.48
C ILE A 30 -32.49 19.51 -14.14
N GLY A 31 -32.59 20.77 -13.69
CA GLY A 31 -31.43 21.56 -13.29
C GLY A 31 -30.67 20.96 -12.12
N ILE A 32 -31.38 20.57 -11.07
CA ILE A 32 -30.76 19.92 -9.90
C ILE A 32 -30.18 18.55 -10.28
N GLY A 33 -30.93 17.78 -11.07
CA GLY A 33 -30.46 16.47 -11.55
C GLY A 33 -29.18 16.57 -12.38
N ALA A 34 -29.07 17.56 -13.25
CA ALA A 34 -27.88 17.81 -14.05
C ALA A 34 -26.66 18.17 -13.16
N ILE A 35 -26.85 19.04 -12.16
CA ILE A 35 -25.78 19.41 -11.22
C ILE A 35 -25.31 18.18 -10.44
N LEU A 36 -26.23 17.38 -9.91
CA LEU A 36 -25.89 16.14 -9.18
C LEU A 36 -25.16 15.15 -10.08
N ALA A 37 -25.60 14.99 -11.32
CA ALA A 37 -24.94 14.10 -12.27
C ALA A 37 -23.49 14.53 -12.55
N VAL A 38 -23.24 15.82 -12.76
CA VAL A 38 -21.89 16.36 -12.98
C VAL A 38 -21.00 16.17 -11.75
N LEU A 39 -21.51 16.44 -10.55
CA LEU A 39 -20.77 16.23 -9.31
C LEU A 39 -20.43 14.75 -9.08
N THR A 40 -21.39 13.86 -9.34
CA THR A 40 -21.19 12.41 -9.17
C THR A 40 -20.18 11.88 -10.18
N LEU A 41 -20.28 12.29 -11.46
CA LEU A 41 -19.29 11.92 -12.48
C LEU A 41 -17.90 12.46 -12.15
N GLY A 42 -17.80 13.70 -11.65
CA GLY A 42 -16.53 14.28 -11.24
C GLY A 42 -15.86 13.55 -10.09
N THR A 43 -16.64 13.13 -9.09
CA THR A 43 -16.10 12.35 -7.96
C THR A 43 -15.73 10.91 -8.36
N ALA A 44 -16.57 10.27 -9.17
CA ALA A 44 -16.28 8.92 -9.68
C ALA A 44 -15.03 8.91 -10.57
N GLY A 45 -14.89 9.89 -11.46
CA GLY A 45 -13.71 10.02 -12.32
C GLY A 45 -12.41 10.23 -11.52
N ARG A 46 -12.44 11.09 -10.50
CA ARG A 46 -11.28 11.28 -9.60
C ARG A 46 -10.90 9.99 -8.88
N ASN A 47 -11.88 9.26 -8.36
CA ASN A 47 -11.63 8.01 -7.64
C ASN A 47 -11.06 6.94 -8.57
N GLN A 48 -11.52 6.89 -9.82
CA GLN A 48 -11.01 5.92 -10.80
C GLN A 48 -9.58 6.25 -11.23
N VAL A 49 -9.27 7.52 -11.52
CA VAL A 49 -7.90 7.97 -11.82
C VAL A 49 -6.97 7.70 -10.63
N ARG A 50 -7.43 7.98 -9.41
CA ARG A 50 -6.65 7.72 -8.19
C ARG A 50 -6.39 6.22 -8.01
N ALA A 51 -7.39 5.36 -8.21
CA ALA A 51 -7.22 3.91 -8.13
C ALA A 51 -6.20 3.39 -9.17
N GLU A 52 -6.19 3.99 -10.36
CA GLU A 52 -5.22 3.64 -11.39
C GLU A 52 -3.81 4.13 -11.06
N MET A 53 -3.67 5.35 -10.52
CA MET A 53 -2.39 5.87 -10.01
C MET A 53 -1.83 5.00 -8.89
N THR A 54 -2.66 4.58 -7.93
CA THR A 54 -2.26 3.66 -6.85
C THR A 54 -1.80 2.31 -7.40
N ARG A 55 -2.48 1.78 -8.42
CA ARG A 55 -2.05 0.54 -9.10
C ARG A 55 -0.70 0.69 -9.81
N LEU A 56 -0.42 1.86 -10.36
CA LEU A 56 0.85 2.18 -11.00
C LEU A 56 1.96 2.52 -9.99
N GLY A 57 1.66 2.57 -8.69
CA GLY A 57 2.63 2.90 -7.64
C GLY A 57 3.12 4.35 -7.63
N ILE A 58 2.47 5.25 -8.39
CA ILE A 58 2.87 6.67 -8.51
C ILE A 58 2.69 7.44 -7.18
N ASP A 59 1.92 6.88 -6.26
CA ASP A 59 1.69 7.40 -4.91
C ASP A 59 2.74 6.93 -3.89
N ARG A 60 3.85 6.31 -4.34
CA ARG A 60 4.87 5.73 -3.47
C ARG A 60 6.21 6.37 -3.67
N VAL A 61 6.93 6.49 -2.57
CA VAL A 61 8.34 6.90 -2.57
C VAL A 61 9.14 5.75 -1.97
N TRP A 62 10.10 5.24 -2.74
CA TRP A 62 11.02 4.21 -2.27
C TRP A 62 12.32 4.87 -1.83
N LEU A 63 12.68 4.67 -0.58
CA LEU A 63 13.94 5.09 -0.01
C LEU A 63 14.87 3.90 0.06
N THR A 64 16.01 3.98 -0.59
CA THR A 64 17.10 3.00 -0.50
C THR A 64 18.38 3.71 -0.10
N ALA A 65 19.23 3.06 0.68
CA ALA A 65 20.54 3.60 1.01
C ALA A 65 21.45 3.54 -0.22
N ALA A 66 22.03 4.68 -0.61
CA ALA A 66 22.94 4.75 -1.75
C ALA A 66 24.32 4.15 -1.44
N ARG A 67 24.69 4.04 -0.15
CA ARG A 67 25.96 3.50 0.33
C ARG A 67 25.72 2.48 1.43
N GLN A 68 26.51 1.42 1.44
CA GLN A 68 26.48 0.39 2.50
C GLN A 68 26.97 0.90 3.86
N GLU A 69 27.72 1.99 3.88
CA GLU A 69 28.29 2.57 5.11
C GLU A 69 27.22 3.27 5.95
N GLU A 70 26.09 3.66 5.36
CA GLU A 70 24.97 4.30 6.05
C GLU A 70 23.64 3.63 5.68
N PRO A 71 23.43 2.39 6.15
CA PRO A 71 22.22 1.65 5.80
C PRO A 71 20.99 2.26 6.46
N LEU A 72 19.83 2.05 5.84
CA LEU A 72 18.55 2.26 6.50
C LEU A 72 18.44 1.26 7.65
N MET A 73 18.00 1.74 8.82
CA MET A 73 17.92 0.93 10.03
C MET A 73 16.48 0.63 10.39
N ARG A 74 16.29 -0.46 11.11
CA ARG A 74 14.99 -0.77 11.70
C ARG A 74 14.53 0.36 12.61
N GLY A 75 13.25 0.71 12.50
CA GLY A 75 12.65 1.84 13.22
C GLY A 75 12.70 3.16 12.47
N ASP A 76 13.49 3.29 11.39
CA ASP A 76 13.48 4.47 10.53
C ASP A 76 12.10 4.69 9.91
N GLY A 77 11.43 3.62 9.50
CA GLY A 77 10.05 3.68 8.99
C GLY A 77 9.06 4.16 10.05
N ALA A 78 9.17 3.65 11.28
CA ALA A 78 8.34 4.10 12.39
C ALA A 78 8.59 5.57 12.75
N LEU A 79 9.84 6.02 12.69
CA LEU A 79 10.21 7.42 12.87
C LEU A 79 9.59 8.30 11.79
N LEU A 80 9.71 7.91 10.52
CA LEU A 80 9.13 8.66 9.39
C LEU A 80 7.61 8.71 9.47
N ASN A 81 6.96 7.61 9.83
CA ASN A 81 5.51 7.58 10.05
C ASN A 81 5.08 8.59 11.13
N ARG A 82 5.81 8.66 12.24
CA ARG A 82 5.50 9.56 13.35
C ARG A 82 5.72 11.03 12.99
N GLU A 83 6.84 11.35 12.36
CA GLU A 83 7.24 12.73 12.07
C GLU A 83 6.49 13.32 10.87
N LEU A 84 6.29 12.52 9.81
CA LEU A 84 5.66 12.98 8.57
C LEU A 84 4.16 12.64 8.49
N LYS A 85 3.66 11.79 9.40
CA LYS A 85 2.27 11.30 9.44
C LYS A 85 1.84 10.61 8.13
N VAL A 86 2.78 9.92 7.49
CA VAL A 86 2.57 9.13 6.28
C VAL A 86 2.74 7.66 6.61
N ALA A 87 2.06 6.79 5.86
CA ALA A 87 2.27 5.36 6.01
C ALA A 87 3.68 5.00 5.51
N ALA A 88 4.40 4.23 6.31
CA ALA A 88 5.74 3.77 6.02
C ALA A 88 5.81 2.26 6.21
N ALA A 89 6.48 1.56 5.29
CA ALA A 89 6.69 0.13 5.34
C ALA A 89 8.17 -0.20 5.22
N GLU A 90 8.68 -1.04 6.09
CA GLU A 90 10.06 -1.48 6.15
C GLU A 90 10.23 -2.81 5.42
N GLN A 91 11.32 -2.94 4.66
CA GLN A 91 11.62 -4.12 3.87
C GLN A 91 13.11 -4.46 3.91
N LEU A 92 13.40 -5.76 4.13
CA LEU A 92 14.71 -6.36 4.00
C LEU A 92 14.64 -7.45 2.92
N THR A 93 15.48 -7.38 1.90
CA THR A 93 15.50 -8.33 0.80
C THR A 93 16.84 -9.04 0.77
N VAL A 94 16.80 -10.36 0.79
CA VAL A 94 18.00 -11.22 0.80
C VAL A 94 17.89 -12.24 -0.34
N PRO A 95 18.87 -12.34 -1.23
CA PRO A 95 18.91 -13.42 -2.20
C PRO A 95 19.20 -14.74 -1.48
N VAL A 96 18.37 -15.75 -1.72
CA VAL A 96 18.49 -17.08 -1.09
C VAL A 96 18.16 -18.19 -2.07
N LYS A 97 18.68 -19.38 -1.77
CA LYS A 97 18.14 -20.64 -2.30
C LYS A 97 16.95 -21.06 -1.47
N ILE A 98 15.86 -21.35 -2.12
CA ILE A 98 14.64 -21.84 -1.52
C ILE A 98 14.34 -23.24 -2.05
N ALA A 99 13.93 -24.16 -1.17
CA ALA A 99 13.66 -25.55 -1.55
C ALA A 99 12.33 -26.04 -0.96
N VAL A 100 11.61 -26.84 -1.76
CA VAL A 100 10.43 -27.59 -1.35
C VAL A 100 10.60 -29.04 -1.82
N GLY A 101 10.80 -29.97 -0.90
CA GLY A 101 11.19 -31.34 -1.22
C GLY A 101 12.51 -31.38 -1.99
N ASP A 102 12.48 -31.96 -3.20
CA ASP A 102 13.67 -32.10 -4.07
C ASP A 102 13.84 -30.94 -5.09
N LYS A 103 12.93 -29.99 -5.09
CA LYS A 103 12.99 -28.83 -6.00
C LYS A 103 13.61 -27.63 -5.32
N GLU A 104 14.53 -27.00 -6.02
CA GLU A 104 15.21 -25.79 -5.57
C GLU A 104 15.07 -24.65 -6.58
N SER A 105 15.04 -23.41 -6.12
CA SER A 105 15.10 -22.21 -6.94
C SER A 105 15.88 -21.10 -6.23
N GLU A 106 16.59 -20.29 -7.00
CA GLU A 106 17.19 -19.05 -6.48
C GLU A 106 16.18 -17.92 -6.56
N THR A 107 15.94 -17.25 -5.44
CA THR A 107 14.93 -16.22 -5.34
C THR A 107 15.25 -15.18 -4.28
N LEU A 108 14.39 -14.20 -4.14
CA LEU A 108 14.46 -13.20 -3.09
C LEU A 108 13.57 -13.60 -1.92
N LEU A 109 14.17 -13.66 -0.73
CA LEU A 109 13.43 -13.75 0.53
C LEU A 109 13.23 -12.31 1.05
N VAL A 110 11.98 -11.92 1.15
CA VAL A 110 11.58 -10.57 1.53
C VAL A 110 11.02 -10.59 2.93
N GLY A 111 11.79 -10.07 3.88
CA GLY A 111 11.31 -9.73 5.21
C GLY A 111 10.61 -8.37 5.16
N CYS A 112 9.35 -8.34 5.51
CA CYS A 112 8.57 -7.11 5.46
C CYS A 112 7.57 -7.05 6.61
N ASP A 113 6.98 -5.88 6.82
CA ASP A 113 5.83 -5.72 7.70
C ASP A 113 4.52 -5.92 6.92
N LEU A 114 3.40 -6.02 7.66
CA LEU A 114 2.08 -6.19 7.03
C LEU A 114 1.71 -4.98 6.15
N ALA A 115 2.17 -3.79 6.52
CA ALA A 115 1.92 -2.57 5.75
C ALA A 115 2.57 -2.63 4.37
N CYS A 116 3.75 -3.24 4.24
CA CYS A 116 4.42 -3.46 2.97
C CYS A 116 3.53 -4.25 1.99
N LEU A 117 2.97 -5.38 2.43
CA LEU A 117 2.08 -6.20 1.60
C LEU A 117 0.80 -5.44 1.23
N GLN A 118 0.21 -4.74 2.19
CA GLN A 118 -0.99 -3.94 1.93
C GLN A 118 -0.74 -2.82 0.92
N MET A 119 0.38 -2.11 1.06
CA MET A 119 0.79 -1.09 0.10
C MET A 119 1.06 -1.68 -1.29
N ALA A 120 1.69 -2.84 -1.36
CA ALA A 120 2.03 -3.49 -2.61
C ALA A 120 0.82 -4.09 -3.35
N GLY A 121 -0.34 -4.19 -2.71
CA GLY A 121 -1.56 -4.69 -3.34
C GLY A 121 -1.55 -6.20 -3.58
N PHE A 122 -0.92 -6.98 -2.71
CA PHE A 122 -0.92 -8.45 -2.80
C PHE A 122 -2.31 -9.03 -2.52
N ALA A 123 -2.68 -10.03 -3.31
CA ALA A 123 -3.85 -10.86 -3.08
C ALA A 123 -3.45 -12.30 -2.73
N VAL A 124 -4.08 -12.89 -1.72
CA VAL A 124 -3.90 -14.31 -1.39
C VAL A 124 -4.74 -15.14 -2.35
N THR A 125 -4.08 -15.96 -3.17
CA THR A 125 -4.75 -16.85 -4.15
C THR A 125 -5.02 -18.24 -3.55
N GLN A 126 -4.19 -18.69 -2.63
CA GLN A 126 -4.36 -19.98 -1.94
C GLN A 126 -3.94 -19.86 -0.47
N GLY A 127 -4.61 -20.58 0.41
CA GLY A 127 -4.29 -20.61 1.82
C GLY A 127 -4.74 -19.37 2.59
N LYS A 128 -3.91 -18.91 3.52
CA LYS A 128 -4.20 -17.78 4.42
C LYS A 128 -2.97 -16.91 4.61
N MET A 129 -3.20 -15.64 4.97
CA MET A 129 -2.15 -14.77 5.44
C MET A 129 -1.51 -15.31 6.72
N ILE A 130 -0.23 -14.98 6.92
CA ILE A 130 0.45 -15.21 8.21
C ILE A 130 -0.33 -14.47 9.31
N PRO A 131 -0.55 -15.07 10.49
CA PRO A 131 -1.23 -14.42 11.60
C PRO A 131 -0.59 -13.10 12.00
N VAL A 132 -1.38 -12.11 12.38
CA VAL A 132 -0.91 -10.76 12.75
C VAL A 132 0.12 -10.80 13.89
N GLN A 133 0.01 -11.75 14.80
CA GLN A 133 0.96 -11.92 15.90
C GLN A 133 2.35 -12.32 15.38
N GLU A 134 2.43 -13.22 14.40
CA GLU A 134 3.69 -13.62 13.78
C GLU A 134 4.33 -12.46 12.99
N TRP A 135 3.54 -11.57 12.38
CA TRP A 135 4.07 -10.37 11.75
C TRP A 135 4.77 -9.43 12.76
N LYS A 136 4.33 -9.42 14.01
CA LYS A 136 4.87 -8.54 15.05
C LYS A 136 6.03 -9.13 15.85
N GLN A 137 6.06 -10.43 15.97
CA GLN A 137 6.97 -11.13 16.88
C GLN A 137 7.97 -12.05 16.16
N GLY A 138 7.83 -12.17 14.85
CA GLY A 138 8.52 -13.22 14.09
C GLY A 138 7.79 -14.56 14.20
N GLY A 139 8.06 -15.46 13.28
CA GLY A 139 7.46 -16.78 13.23
C GLY A 139 7.97 -17.59 12.05
N ASN A 140 7.49 -18.81 11.94
CA ASN A 140 7.91 -19.76 10.89
C ASN A 140 6.95 -19.76 9.69
N GLY A 141 6.03 -18.81 9.59
CA GLY A 141 5.14 -18.66 8.46
C GLY A 141 5.88 -18.04 7.26
N ILE A 142 5.68 -18.61 6.07
CA ILE A 142 6.14 -18.05 4.80
C ILE A 142 4.99 -17.98 3.80
N LEU A 143 4.99 -16.93 3.00
CA LEU A 143 4.10 -16.77 1.84
C LEU A 143 4.95 -16.89 0.58
N LEU A 144 4.48 -17.65 -0.38
CA LEU A 144 5.15 -17.82 -1.68
C LEU A 144 4.44 -16.99 -2.75
N GLY A 145 5.20 -16.35 -3.61
CA GLY A 145 4.65 -15.78 -4.84
C GLY A 145 4.12 -16.88 -5.76
N GLU A 146 3.11 -16.58 -6.53
CA GLU A 146 2.37 -17.58 -7.34
C GLU A 146 3.28 -18.32 -8.33
N THR A 147 4.18 -17.60 -9.01
CA THR A 147 5.13 -18.19 -9.96
C THR A 147 6.12 -19.10 -9.24
N LEU A 148 6.66 -18.66 -8.11
CA LEU A 148 7.58 -19.46 -7.31
C LEU A 148 6.92 -20.72 -6.71
N ALA A 149 5.69 -20.58 -6.23
CA ALA A 149 4.90 -21.69 -5.71
C ALA A 149 4.65 -22.77 -6.79
N ALA A 150 4.31 -22.34 -8.01
CA ALA A 150 4.12 -23.25 -9.13
C ALA A 150 5.42 -23.95 -9.56
N GLU A 151 6.54 -23.23 -9.59
CA GLU A 151 7.87 -23.75 -9.94
C GLU A 151 8.33 -24.81 -8.95
N LEU A 152 8.21 -24.55 -7.65
CA LEU A 152 8.62 -25.47 -6.58
C LEU A 152 7.59 -26.58 -6.31
N GLY A 153 6.35 -26.42 -6.78
CA GLY A 153 5.24 -27.30 -6.40
C GLY A 153 4.83 -27.12 -4.94
N GLY A 154 5.11 -25.93 -4.37
CA GLY A 154 4.79 -25.57 -3.00
C GLY A 154 3.40 -24.97 -2.86
N GLY A 155 2.77 -25.17 -1.71
CA GLY A 155 1.47 -24.61 -1.40
C GLY A 155 1.20 -24.59 0.10
N PRO A 156 0.00 -24.16 0.53
CA PRO A 156 -0.33 -24.06 1.94
C PRO A 156 -0.09 -25.39 2.70
N GLY A 157 0.64 -25.33 3.81
CA GLY A 157 1.01 -26.47 4.64
C GLY A 157 2.34 -27.14 4.28
N THR A 158 2.95 -26.87 3.12
CA THR A 158 4.27 -27.43 2.77
C THR A 158 5.39 -26.84 3.61
N LEU A 159 6.42 -27.64 3.85
CA LEU A 159 7.65 -27.18 4.47
C LEU A 159 8.58 -26.61 3.39
N VAL A 160 9.12 -25.44 3.68
CA VAL A 160 9.96 -24.66 2.78
C VAL A 160 11.27 -24.37 3.48
N SER A 161 12.38 -24.77 2.89
CA SER A 161 13.72 -24.37 3.36
C SER A 161 14.14 -23.10 2.62
N ALA A 162 14.51 -22.05 3.33
CA ALA A 162 14.98 -20.80 2.73
C ALA A 162 16.11 -20.21 3.56
N GLY A 163 17.28 -19.99 2.94
CA GLY A 163 18.44 -19.41 3.62
C GLY A 163 18.91 -20.20 4.85
N GLY A 164 18.73 -21.52 4.86
CA GLY A 164 19.09 -22.39 5.99
C GLY A 164 18.04 -22.44 7.11
N MET A 165 16.95 -21.71 7.00
CA MET A 165 15.81 -21.74 7.92
C MET A 165 14.67 -22.57 7.36
N LEU A 166 13.88 -23.18 8.25
CA LEU A 166 12.72 -23.98 7.87
C LEU A 166 11.43 -23.24 8.19
N PHE A 167 10.58 -23.09 7.18
CA PHE A 167 9.31 -22.37 7.24
C PHE A 167 8.16 -23.30 6.90
N ARG A 168 6.95 -22.90 7.30
CA ARG A 168 5.70 -23.50 6.86
C ARG A 168 4.98 -22.55 5.93
N CYS A 169 4.72 -22.96 4.69
CA CYS A 169 3.93 -22.17 3.76
C CYS A 169 2.51 -22.01 4.29
N THR A 170 2.07 -20.76 4.51
CA THR A 170 0.72 -20.44 4.98
C THR A 170 -0.20 -20.08 3.82
N GLY A 171 0.35 -19.52 2.74
CA GLY A 171 -0.42 -19.13 1.58
C GLY A 171 0.43 -18.79 0.37
N VAL A 172 -0.24 -18.63 -0.76
CA VAL A 172 0.33 -18.19 -2.02
C VAL A 172 -0.21 -16.82 -2.35
N LEU A 173 0.68 -15.91 -2.75
CA LEU A 173 0.36 -14.52 -3.09
C LEU A 173 0.47 -14.30 -4.59
N ARG A 174 -0.43 -13.49 -5.11
CA ARG A 174 -0.31 -12.86 -6.43
C ARG A 174 -0.15 -11.37 -6.25
N MET A 175 0.79 -10.79 -6.97
CA MET A 175 0.95 -9.36 -7.10
C MET A 175 0.59 -8.95 -8.53
N GLU A 176 -0.30 -8.00 -8.67
CA GLU A 176 -0.70 -7.44 -9.98
C GLU A 176 0.18 -6.24 -10.37
N ASP A 177 0.83 -5.62 -9.40
CA ASP A 177 1.68 -4.46 -9.59
C ASP A 177 3.03 -4.85 -10.23
N ARG A 178 3.39 -4.16 -11.31
CA ARG A 178 4.66 -4.31 -12.04
C ARG A 178 5.56 -3.09 -11.90
N ALA A 179 5.19 -2.13 -11.08
CA ALA A 179 5.87 -0.83 -10.99
C ALA A 179 7.31 -0.91 -10.45
N SER A 180 7.63 -1.93 -9.66
CA SER A 180 8.94 -2.07 -9.01
C SER A 180 10.04 -2.66 -9.91
N GLY A 181 9.73 -3.08 -11.13
CA GLY A 181 10.69 -3.77 -12.03
C GLY A 181 11.14 -5.16 -11.56
N LEU A 182 10.68 -5.63 -10.40
CA LEU A 182 10.95 -6.95 -9.84
C LEU A 182 9.73 -7.85 -10.02
N ASP A 183 9.97 -9.12 -10.34
CA ASP A 183 8.90 -10.11 -10.38
C ASP A 183 8.64 -10.64 -8.96
N TRP A 184 7.82 -9.90 -8.21
CA TRP A 184 7.43 -10.27 -6.85
C TRP A 184 6.68 -11.61 -6.78
N ASN A 185 6.07 -12.07 -7.89
CA ASN A 185 5.45 -13.38 -7.94
C ASN A 185 6.46 -14.54 -7.89
N ARG A 186 7.75 -14.23 -8.10
CA ARG A 186 8.86 -15.16 -7.89
C ARG A 186 9.57 -14.99 -6.55
N ALA A 187 9.09 -14.18 -5.65
CA ALA A 187 9.66 -13.94 -4.33
C ALA A 187 8.95 -14.75 -3.23
N ALA A 188 9.60 -14.89 -2.10
CA ALA A 188 9.01 -15.43 -0.88
C ALA A 188 8.99 -14.35 0.22
N PHE A 189 7.95 -14.35 1.06
CA PHE A 189 7.70 -13.31 2.05
C PHE A 189 7.59 -13.89 3.45
N VAL A 190 8.30 -13.28 4.38
CA VAL A 190 8.29 -13.63 5.79
C VAL A 190 8.16 -12.35 6.65
N PRO A 191 7.77 -12.47 7.92
CA PRO A 191 7.81 -11.34 8.83
C PRO A 191 9.22 -10.75 8.91
N LEU A 192 9.33 -9.41 8.92
CA LEU A 192 10.60 -8.70 9.01
C LEU A 192 11.40 -9.15 10.25
N GLU A 193 10.70 -9.36 11.38
CA GLU A 193 11.28 -9.83 12.62
C GLU A 193 12.04 -11.17 12.46
N THR A 194 11.52 -12.07 11.64
CA THR A 194 12.14 -13.38 11.39
C THR A 194 13.50 -13.27 10.71
N LEU A 195 13.67 -12.30 9.81
CA LEU A 195 14.95 -12.10 9.11
C LEU A 195 15.93 -11.23 9.89
N SER A 196 15.45 -10.35 10.75
CA SER A 196 16.30 -9.39 11.47
C SER A 196 17.31 -10.06 12.40
N ASP A 197 16.95 -11.18 12.98
CA ASP A 197 17.85 -11.95 13.86
C ASP A 197 19.04 -12.58 13.10
N SER A 198 18.85 -12.83 11.80
CA SER A 198 19.83 -13.53 10.97
C SER A 198 20.63 -12.61 10.04
N ALA A 199 20.04 -11.50 9.59
CA ALA A 199 20.62 -10.63 8.55
C ALA A 199 21.04 -9.23 9.07
N GLY A 200 20.90 -8.96 10.38
CA GLY A 200 21.24 -7.68 11.00
C GLY A 200 20.11 -6.65 10.91
N SER A 201 20.36 -5.47 11.48
CA SER A 201 19.34 -4.41 11.61
C SER A 201 19.19 -3.52 10.38
N SER A 202 19.92 -3.77 9.29
CA SER A 202 19.90 -2.94 8.08
C SER A 202 18.74 -3.33 7.16
N LEU A 203 18.03 -2.33 6.66
CA LEU A 203 16.92 -2.48 5.71
C LEU A 203 17.43 -2.30 4.28
N SER A 204 16.83 -3.01 3.34
CA SER A 204 17.06 -2.79 1.92
C SER A 204 16.30 -1.57 1.40
N GLN A 205 15.09 -1.35 1.95
CA GLN A 205 14.19 -0.32 1.45
C GLN A 205 13.17 0.10 2.51
N ILE A 206 12.75 1.37 2.45
CA ILE A 206 11.56 1.86 3.13
C ILE A 206 10.63 2.43 2.06
N THR A 207 9.38 1.98 2.05
CA THR A 207 8.34 2.49 1.17
C THR A 207 7.47 3.47 1.94
N LEU A 208 7.31 4.67 1.42
CA LEU A 208 6.41 5.70 1.96
C LEU A 208 5.23 5.89 1.01
N LEU A 209 4.03 6.02 1.56
CA LEU A 209 2.84 6.33 0.79
C LEU A 209 2.62 7.85 0.81
N THR A 210 2.53 8.47 -0.37
CA THR A 210 2.19 9.90 -0.45
C THR A 210 0.71 10.11 -0.12
N ASP A 211 0.41 11.24 0.51
CA ASP A 211 -0.95 11.73 0.68
C ASP A 211 -1.16 13.00 -0.18
N ASP A 212 -2.39 13.51 -0.21
CA ASP A 212 -2.73 14.69 -1.01
C ASP A 212 -2.02 16.00 -0.56
N ARG A 213 -1.25 15.95 0.54
CA ARG A 213 -0.58 17.11 1.13
C ARG A 213 0.84 17.31 0.63
N LEU A 214 1.48 16.22 0.20
CA LEU A 214 2.89 16.24 -0.19
C LEU A 214 3.06 15.59 -1.54
N THR A 215 3.82 16.23 -2.41
CA THR A 215 4.29 15.57 -3.64
C THR A 215 5.35 14.52 -3.30
N PRO A 216 5.56 13.49 -4.15
CA PRO A 216 6.61 12.50 -3.95
C PRO A 216 7.99 13.11 -3.66
N ASP A 217 8.36 14.15 -4.40
CA ASP A 217 9.64 14.86 -4.23
C ASP A 217 9.75 15.60 -2.89
N GLU A 218 8.66 16.20 -2.42
CA GLU A 218 8.63 16.87 -1.11
C GLU A 218 8.71 15.84 0.00
N LEU A 219 7.99 14.74 -0.12
CA LEU A 219 8.02 13.63 0.83
C LEU A 219 9.44 13.06 0.93
N ALA A 220 10.09 12.82 -0.20
CA ALA A 220 11.46 12.33 -0.26
C ALA A 220 12.46 13.27 0.43
N ARG A 221 12.39 14.59 0.14
CA ARG A 221 13.24 15.60 0.79
C ARG A 221 12.98 15.68 2.29
N ASN A 222 11.72 15.61 2.71
CA ASN A 222 11.36 15.66 4.11
C ASN A 222 11.83 14.40 4.85
N ALA A 223 11.66 13.21 4.26
CA ALA A 223 12.14 11.95 4.81
C ALA A 223 13.66 11.96 5.01
N THR A 224 14.42 12.41 4.00
CA THR A 224 15.87 12.55 4.10
C THR A 224 16.26 13.51 5.24
N ARG A 225 15.56 14.63 5.38
CA ARG A 225 15.83 15.59 6.44
C ARG A 225 15.56 15.04 7.84
N VAL A 226 14.46 14.29 7.99
CA VAL A 226 14.11 13.64 9.27
C VAL A 226 15.16 12.61 9.65
N LEU A 227 15.57 11.73 8.73
CA LEU A 227 16.59 10.72 8.98
C LEU A 227 17.96 11.34 9.30
N LYS A 228 18.39 12.35 8.55
CA LYS A 228 19.63 13.09 8.85
C LYS A 228 19.60 13.72 10.26
N ARG A 229 18.49 14.35 10.62
CA ARG A 229 18.34 14.97 11.94
C ARG A 229 18.37 13.94 13.07
N SER A 230 17.80 12.76 12.88
CA SER A 230 17.78 11.72 13.93
C SER A 230 19.14 11.08 14.18
N ARG A 231 20.02 11.08 13.17
CA ARG A 231 21.35 10.45 13.23
C ARG A 231 22.48 11.40 13.63
N GLY A 232 22.22 12.71 13.76
CA GLY A 232 23.20 13.73 14.15
C GLY A 232 24.09 14.21 13.00
N VAL A 233 25.18 14.93 13.33
CA VAL A 233 26.05 15.64 12.37
C VAL A 233 26.76 14.69 11.40
N GLU A 234 27.03 13.45 11.80
CA GLU A 234 27.71 12.45 10.93
C GLU A 234 26.84 12.01 9.74
N ALA A 235 25.54 12.32 9.78
CA ALA A 235 24.60 11.96 8.71
C ALA A 235 24.56 12.96 7.52
N GLU A 236 25.50 13.88 7.41
CA GLU A 236 25.59 14.74 6.21
C GLU A 236 25.80 13.91 4.91
N THR A 237 26.37 12.72 5.06
CA THR A 237 26.67 11.79 3.95
C THR A 237 25.50 10.87 3.58
N LEU A 238 24.41 10.83 4.39
CA LEU A 238 23.26 9.98 4.07
C LEU A 238 22.67 10.40 2.71
N THR A 239 22.95 9.59 1.70
CA THR A 239 22.42 9.74 0.35
C THR A 239 21.36 8.69 0.14
N LEU A 240 20.10 9.12 -0.03
CA LEU A 240 18.99 8.25 -0.37
C LEU A 240 18.76 8.29 -1.88
N GLN A 241 18.59 7.12 -2.48
CA GLN A 241 18.02 7.03 -3.81
C GLN A 241 16.51 7.03 -3.67
N VAL A 242 15.86 7.92 -4.38
CA VAL A 242 14.42 8.07 -4.41
C VAL A 242 13.94 7.68 -5.79
N GLN A 243 13.03 6.72 -5.84
CA GLN A 243 12.25 6.41 -7.05
C GLN A 243 10.82 6.83 -6.77
N SER A 244 10.23 7.56 -7.70
CA SER A 244 8.84 8.00 -7.67
C SER A 244 8.14 7.61 -8.96
#